data_368e2454c99e9c096acbd39244f381d3
#
_entry.id   368e2454c99e9c096acbd39244f381d3
#
_cell.length_a   1.000
_cell.length_b   1.000
_cell.length_c   1.000
_cell.angle_alpha   90.00
_cell.angle_beta   90.00
_cell.angle_gamma   90.00
#
_symmetry.space_group_name_H-M   'P 1'
#
loop_
_entity.id
_entity.type
_entity.pdbx_description
1 polymer ?
#
loop_
_entity_poly.entity_id
_entity_poly.type
_entity_poly.pdbx_seq_one_letter_code
_entity_poly.pdbx_strand_id
1 'polypeptide(L)'
;MKQSISRRQFLKASGLAAAGACAAGLLSSCGGKSGGSSSGSASGADTSKYTVLYSSQPATLNYLTTATDLEMVVGANCVDTLVEYDNKGVMREGLATKWEWDADTLTWTFTLREENWVDNNGEVVAPVTAQDFVDALQYVLTPDYASSNVGLVTAYIAGADDYYNYHVYLTNAENPDLHPDLRFPRLPEPAVLPAL
;
A
#
# COMPACT_ATOMS: atom_id res chain seq x y z
N MET A 1 -4.63 -0.06 -50.94
CA MET A 1 -4.75 -1.32 -50.21
C MET A 1 -3.91 -1.23 -48.93
N LYS A 2 -4.52 -1.14 -47.75
CA LYS A 2 -3.81 -1.15 -46.46
C LYS A 2 -3.59 -2.60 -46.07
N GLN A 3 -2.34 -3.10 -46.14
CA GLN A 3 -2.00 -4.41 -45.59
C GLN A 3 -1.91 -4.30 -44.06
N SER A 4 -2.75 -5.02 -43.37
CA SER A 4 -2.68 -5.14 -41.91
C SER A 4 -1.65 -6.20 -41.53
N ILE A 5 -0.57 -5.78 -40.89
CA ILE A 5 0.46 -6.68 -40.38
C ILE A 5 -0.07 -7.37 -39.11
N SER A 6 -0.06 -8.71 -39.07
CA SER A 6 -0.52 -9.47 -37.92
C SER A 6 0.54 -9.39 -36.80
N ARG A 7 0.07 -9.48 -35.51
CA ARG A 7 0.96 -9.47 -34.32
C ARG A 7 2.07 -10.52 -34.40
N ARG A 8 1.79 -11.65 -35.03
CA ARG A 8 2.76 -12.74 -35.22
C ARG A 8 3.84 -12.42 -36.24
N GLN A 9 3.53 -11.62 -37.27
CA GLN A 9 4.50 -11.14 -38.25
C GLN A 9 5.37 -10.02 -37.70
N PHE A 10 4.81 -9.16 -36.86
CA PHE A 10 5.56 -8.13 -36.13
C PHE A 10 6.61 -8.74 -35.18
N LEU A 11 6.24 -9.75 -34.37
CA LEU A 11 7.16 -10.43 -33.47
C LEU A 11 8.29 -11.19 -34.21
N LYS A 12 8.02 -11.74 -35.39
CA LYS A 12 9.07 -12.39 -36.20
C LYS A 12 10.02 -11.38 -36.83
N ALA A 13 9.52 -10.22 -37.23
CA ALA A 13 10.35 -9.16 -37.82
C ALA A 13 11.25 -8.49 -36.79
N SER A 14 10.74 -8.25 -35.57
CA SER A 14 11.51 -7.68 -34.45
C SER A 14 12.59 -8.62 -33.93
N GLY A 15 12.33 -9.94 -33.89
CA GLY A 15 13.31 -10.93 -33.49
C GLY A 15 14.52 -11.03 -34.42
N LEU A 16 14.34 -10.88 -35.75
CA LEU A 16 15.42 -10.88 -36.70
C LEU A 16 16.27 -9.58 -36.68
N ALA A 17 15.64 -8.43 -36.37
CA ALA A 17 16.34 -7.16 -36.25
C ALA A 17 17.28 -7.13 -35.03
N ALA A 18 16.86 -7.76 -33.90
CA ALA A 18 17.69 -7.87 -32.72
C ALA A 18 18.90 -8.78 -32.86
N ALA A 19 18.77 -9.88 -33.61
CA ALA A 19 19.87 -10.79 -33.89
C ALA A 19 20.91 -10.18 -34.86
N GLY A 20 20.47 -9.34 -35.80
CA GLY A 20 21.37 -8.64 -36.77
C GLY A 20 22.22 -7.55 -36.13
N ALA A 21 21.68 -6.82 -35.13
CA ALA A 21 22.40 -5.76 -34.46
C ALA A 21 23.51 -6.27 -33.50
N CYS A 22 23.35 -7.46 -32.93
CA CYS A 22 24.38 -8.05 -32.08
C CYS A 22 25.58 -8.62 -32.87
N ALA A 23 25.40 -9.05 -34.14
CA ALA A 23 26.48 -9.59 -34.95
C ALA A 23 27.39 -8.50 -35.56
N ALA A 24 26.86 -7.30 -35.80
CA ALA A 24 27.63 -6.18 -36.33
C ALA A 24 28.51 -5.48 -35.26
N GLY A 25 28.17 -5.61 -33.96
CA GLY A 25 28.93 -5.00 -32.87
C GLY A 25 30.20 -5.74 -32.46
N LEU A 26 30.38 -7.00 -32.85
CA LEU A 26 31.52 -7.82 -32.44
C LEU A 26 32.74 -7.73 -33.35
N LEU A 27 32.68 -7.07 -34.51
CA LEU A 27 33.76 -6.96 -35.48
C LEU A 27 34.47 -5.61 -35.49
N SER A 28 34.10 -4.66 -34.67
CA SER A 28 34.65 -3.30 -34.66
C SER A 28 35.63 -2.99 -33.51
N SER A 29 36.10 -3.99 -32.78
CA SER A 29 37.00 -3.80 -31.63
C SER A 29 38.41 -4.34 -31.87
N CYS A 30 39.05 -4.01 -33.01
CA CYS A 30 40.49 -4.19 -33.15
C CYS A 30 41.11 -2.98 -33.88
N GLY A 31 41.66 -2.07 -33.09
CA GLY A 31 42.58 -1.06 -33.61
C GLY A 31 42.41 0.33 -33.02
N GLY A 32 43.25 0.69 -32.01
CA GLY A 32 43.37 2.09 -31.58
C GLY A 32 43.67 2.26 -30.11
N LYS A 33 44.92 2.49 -29.79
CA LYS A 33 45.55 2.75 -28.52
C LYS A 33 44.95 3.96 -27.79
N SER A 34 44.80 3.81 -26.50
CA SER A 34 44.82 4.78 -25.39
C SER A 34 43.51 5.09 -24.66
N GLY A 35 43.52 4.81 -23.37
CA GLY A 35 42.78 5.55 -22.35
C GLY A 35 41.52 4.88 -21.79
N GLY A 36 41.67 4.17 -20.66
CA GLY A 36 40.57 4.04 -19.70
C GLY A 36 39.50 2.99 -20.03
N SER A 37 39.87 1.72 -20.03
CA SER A 37 38.89 0.63 -19.92
C SER A 37 38.28 0.64 -18.50
N SER A 38 37.18 1.32 -18.33
CA SER A 38 36.21 0.88 -17.33
C SER A 38 35.51 -0.35 -17.92
N SER A 39 36.14 -1.53 -17.77
CA SER A 39 35.40 -2.78 -17.80
C SER A 39 34.40 -2.71 -16.65
N GLY A 40 33.16 -2.37 -16.98
CA GLY A 40 32.04 -2.56 -16.10
C GLY A 40 31.89 -4.06 -15.86
N SER A 41 32.68 -4.60 -14.94
CA SER A 41 32.27 -5.77 -14.20
C SER A 41 30.88 -5.44 -13.70
N ALA A 42 29.89 -6.23 -14.05
CA ALA A 42 28.64 -6.26 -13.34
C ALA A 42 29.02 -6.62 -11.91
N SER A 43 29.36 -5.59 -11.11
CA SER A 43 29.49 -5.74 -9.67
C SER A 43 28.20 -6.35 -9.21
N GLY A 44 28.31 -7.51 -8.56
CA GLY A 44 27.15 -8.25 -8.05
C GLY A 44 26.24 -7.25 -7.39
N ALA A 45 24.95 -7.28 -7.78
CA ALA A 45 23.98 -6.36 -7.25
C ALA A 45 24.10 -6.43 -5.72
N ASP A 46 24.29 -5.28 -5.07
CA ASP A 46 24.31 -5.21 -3.61
C ASP A 46 22.91 -5.59 -3.11
N THR A 47 22.77 -6.86 -2.71
CA THR A 47 21.48 -7.43 -2.25
C THR A 47 21.04 -6.87 -0.90
N SER A 48 21.88 -6.05 -0.25
CA SER A 48 21.53 -5.36 0.99
C SER A 48 20.70 -4.09 0.73
N LYS A 49 20.57 -3.66 -0.53
CA LYS A 49 19.83 -2.44 -0.90
C LYS A 49 18.67 -2.77 -1.80
N TYR A 50 17.49 -2.35 -1.37
CA TYR A 50 16.29 -2.32 -2.21
C TYR A 50 16.08 -0.91 -2.72
N THR A 51 16.06 -0.75 -4.06
CA THR A 51 15.90 0.56 -4.70
C THR A 51 14.65 0.57 -5.55
N VAL A 52 13.75 1.51 -5.27
CA VAL A 52 12.51 1.74 -6.02
C VAL A 52 12.56 3.13 -6.64
N LEU A 53 12.11 3.22 -7.89
CA LEU A 53 11.96 4.50 -8.58
C LEU A 53 10.51 4.96 -8.45
N TYR A 54 10.33 6.19 -7.98
CA TYR A 54 9.04 6.86 -7.93
C TYR A 54 8.93 7.91 -9.03
N SER A 55 7.72 8.13 -9.53
CA SER A 55 7.44 9.16 -10.56
C SER A 55 7.51 10.58 -9.99
N SER A 56 7.32 10.73 -8.67
CA SER A 56 7.34 12.00 -7.95
C SER A 56 7.70 11.77 -6.48
N GLN A 57 7.93 12.83 -5.74
CA GLN A 57 8.10 12.75 -4.29
C GLN A 57 6.74 12.47 -3.64
N PRO A 58 6.65 11.55 -2.64
CA PRO A 58 5.46 11.37 -1.82
C PRO A 58 5.07 12.66 -1.13
N ALA A 59 3.76 12.98 -1.12
CA ALA A 59 3.26 14.19 -0.45
C ALA A 59 3.24 14.01 1.08
N THR A 60 3.03 12.79 1.54
CA THR A 60 2.99 12.41 2.95
C THR A 60 3.48 10.97 3.11
N LEU A 61 3.91 10.60 4.30
CA LEU A 61 4.14 9.20 4.67
C LEU A 61 2.96 8.63 5.47
N ASN A 62 1.92 9.42 5.70
CA ASN A 62 0.74 8.98 6.41
C ASN A 62 -0.23 8.27 5.46
N TYR A 63 -0.01 6.98 5.25
CA TYR A 63 -0.84 6.14 4.39
C TYR A 63 -2.27 5.93 4.92
N LEU A 64 -2.55 6.23 6.19
CA LEU A 64 -3.90 6.17 6.75
C LEU A 64 -4.82 7.28 6.23
N THR A 65 -4.26 8.41 5.78
CA THR A 65 -5.05 9.55 5.30
C THR A 65 -5.10 9.68 3.79
N THR A 66 -4.16 9.06 3.08
CA THR A 66 -4.07 9.14 1.62
C THR A 66 -4.58 7.86 0.95
N ALA A 67 -5.12 7.99 -0.27
CA ALA A 67 -5.50 6.85 -1.12
C ALA A 67 -4.67 6.82 -2.41
N THR A 68 -3.48 7.45 -2.44
CA THR A 68 -2.63 7.50 -3.63
C THR A 68 -1.67 6.32 -3.67
N ASP A 69 -1.44 5.77 -4.86
CA ASP A 69 -0.59 4.60 -5.06
C ASP A 69 0.84 4.82 -4.57
N LEU A 70 1.35 6.05 -4.68
CA LEU A 70 2.72 6.38 -4.34
C LEU A 70 3.01 6.19 -2.84
N GLU A 71 2.14 6.75 -2.00
CA GLU A 71 2.25 6.63 -0.54
C GLU A 71 1.92 5.21 -0.06
N MET A 72 0.95 4.55 -0.71
CA MET A 72 0.58 3.17 -0.40
C MET A 72 1.73 2.20 -0.67
N VAL A 73 2.49 2.39 -1.75
CA VAL A 73 3.70 1.58 -2.03
C VAL A 73 4.77 1.79 -0.96
N VAL A 74 4.96 3.00 -0.46
CA VAL A 74 5.88 3.24 0.67
C VAL A 74 5.38 2.54 1.93
N GLY A 75 4.09 2.71 2.26
CA GLY A 75 3.48 2.06 3.42
C GLY A 75 3.62 0.55 3.39
N ALA A 76 3.34 -0.08 2.26
CA ALA A 76 3.44 -1.53 2.07
C ALA A 76 4.86 -2.11 2.26
N ASN A 77 5.89 -1.28 2.21
CA ASN A 77 7.27 -1.69 2.50
C ASN A 77 7.70 -1.40 3.94
N CYS A 78 6.86 -0.75 4.74
CA CYS A 78 7.18 -0.35 6.10
C CYS A 78 6.28 -0.99 7.16
N VAL A 79 5.09 -1.46 6.76
CA VAL A 79 4.05 -1.93 7.69
C VAL A 79 3.50 -3.26 7.19
N ASP A 80 3.51 -4.27 8.04
CA ASP A 80 2.88 -5.55 7.78
C ASP A 80 1.35 -5.46 7.91
N THR A 81 0.65 -6.25 7.14
CA THR A 81 -0.82 -6.38 7.20
C THR A 81 -1.22 -7.65 7.96
N LEU A 82 -2.52 -7.78 8.28
CA LEU A 82 -3.05 -9.00 8.90
C LEU A 82 -2.77 -10.23 8.04
N VAL A 83 -3.02 -10.11 6.73
CA VAL A 83 -2.79 -11.17 5.74
C VAL A 83 -2.14 -10.57 4.49
N GLU A 84 -1.41 -11.37 3.75
CA GLU A 84 -0.72 -10.97 2.53
C GLU A 84 -1.16 -11.82 1.34
N TYR A 85 -0.88 -11.36 0.14
CA TYR A 85 -1.04 -12.16 -1.07
C TYR A 85 0.32 -12.47 -1.69
N ASP A 86 0.55 -13.73 -2.00
CA ASP A 86 1.72 -14.13 -2.75
C ASP A 86 1.61 -13.72 -4.24
N ASN A 87 2.67 -13.95 -5.00
CA ASN A 87 2.74 -13.61 -6.43
C ASN A 87 1.75 -14.41 -7.32
N LYS A 88 1.00 -15.34 -6.74
CA LYS A 88 -0.06 -16.11 -7.40
C LYS A 88 -1.45 -15.69 -6.96
N GLY A 89 -1.55 -14.68 -6.08
CA GLY A 89 -2.81 -14.21 -5.50
C GLY A 89 -3.37 -15.14 -4.42
N VAL A 90 -2.54 -15.99 -3.82
CA VAL A 90 -2.94 -16.86 -2.70
C VAL A 90 -2.70 -16.12 -1.39
N MET A 91 -3.73 -16.06 -0.55
CA MET A 91 -3.66 -15.45 0.79
C MET A 91 -2.66 -16.22 1.67
N ARG A 92 -1.80 -15.47 2.35
CA ARG A 92 -0.74 -15.95 3.24
C ARG A 92 -0.83 -15.24 4.59
N GLU A 93 -0.16 -15.84 5.57
CA GLU A 93 0.02 -15.25 6.88
C GLU A 93 0.86 -13.97 6.78
N GLY A 94 0.31 -12.87 7.33
CA GLY A 94 1.03 -11.64 7.65
C GLY A 94 1.23 -11.59 9.16
N LEU A 95 0.63 -10.59 9.84
CA LEU A 95 0.60 -10.53 11.31
C LEU A 95 -0.38 -11.56 11.90
N ALA A 96 -1.42 -11.96 11.15
CA ALA A 96 -2.33 -13.00 11.57
C ALA A 96 -1.82 -14.38 11.12
N THR A 97 -1.73 -15.31 12.07
CA THR A 97 -1.40 -16.73 11.84
C THR A 97 -2.63 -17.59 11.59
N LYS A 98 -3.81 -17.08 11.94
CA LYS A 98 -5.09 -17.73 11.73
C LYS A 98 -6.16 -16.69 11.53
N TRP A 99 -7.13 -17.00 10.66
CA TRP A 99 -8.35 -16.22 10.49
C TRP A 99 -9.55 -17.14 10.29
N GLU A 100 -10.65 -16.81 10.90
CA GLU A 100 -11.88 -17.61 10.92
C GLU A 100 -13.07 -16.72 10.61
N TRP A 101 -13.97 -17.23 9.79
CA TRP A 101 -15.22 -16.58 9.47
C TRP A 101 -16.38 -17.31 10.14
N ASP A 102 -17.17 -16.58 10.92
CA ASP A 102 -18.43 -17.03 11.46
C ASP A 102 -19.58 -16.44 10.65
N ALA A 103 -20.29 -17.30 9.92
CA ALA A 103 -21.41 -16.90 9.06
C ALA A 103 -22.69 -16.54 9.84
N ASP A 104 -22.84 -17.04 11.06
CA ASP A 104 -24.03 -16.77 11.89
C ASP A 104 -23.96 -15.38 12.52
N THR A 105 -22.77 -14.98 12.95
CA THR A 105 -22.51 -13.66 13.55
C THR A 105 -21.94 -12.64 12.56
N LEU A 106 -21.61 -13.07 11.33
CA LEU A 106 -20.93 -12.26 10.29
C LEU A 106 -19.61 -11.65 10.81
N THR A 107 -18.85 -12.45 11.56
CA THR A 107 -17.65 -11.99 12.26
C THR A 107 -16.40 -12.67 11.73
N TRP A 108 -15.37 -11.90 11.47
CA TRP A 108 -14.01 -12.38 11.25
C TRP A 108 -13.21 -12.33 12.55
N THR A 109 -12.53 -13.42 12.89
CA THR A 109 -11.60 -13.49 14.01
C THR A 109 -10.19 -13.74 13.49
N PHE A 110 -9.25 -12.87 13.88
CA PHE A 110 -7.83 -12.99 13.52
C PHE A 110 -7.01 -13.30 14.78
N THR A 111 -6.12 -14.28 14.70
CA THR A 111 -5.16 -14.59 15.76
C THR A 111 -3.81 -14.03 15.37
N LEU A 112 -3.30 -13.07 16.14
CA LEU A 112 -2.03 -12.41 15.85
C LEU A 112 -0.84 -13.26 16.34
N ARG A 113 0.28 -13.21 15.60
CA ARG A 113 1.58 -13.65 16.11
C ARG A 113 2.15 -12.60 17.08
N GLU A 114 3.07 -13.01 17.92
CA GLU A 114 3.88 -12.06 18.70
C GLU A 114 4.84 -11.35 17.75
N GLU A 115 4.73 -10.03 17.70
CA GLU A 115 5.56 -9.17 16.87
C GLU A 115 5.74 -7.80 17.53
N ASN A 116 6.72 -7.02 17.10
CA ASN A 116 7.03 -5.72 17.67
C ASN A 116 7.11 -4.63 16.62
N TRP A 117 6.69 -3.44 17.02
CA TRP A 117 7.04 -2.21 16.33
C TRP A 117 8.53 -1.95 16.51
N VAL A 118 9.20 -1.62 15.42
CA VAL A 118 10.62 -1.28 15.41
C VAL A 118 10.84 0.12 14.84
N ASP A 119 11.88 0.81 15.30
CA ASP A 119 12.27 2.08 14.74
C ASP A 119 13.13 1.91 13.46
N ASN A 120 13.61 3.01 12.91
CA ASN A 120 14.46 3.03 11.71
C ASN A 120 15.85 2.39 11.92
N ASN A 121 16.25 2.06 13.14
CA ASN A 121 17.48 1.36 13.46
C ASN A 121 17.23 -0.14 13.69
N GLY A 122 15.97 -0.56 13.71
CA GLY A 122 15.54 -1.92 14.05
C GLY A 122 15.45 -2.18 15.55
N GLU A 123 15.41 -1.13 16.38
CA GLU A 123 15.23 -1.27 17.83
C GLU A 123 13.74 -1.41 18.18
N VAL A 124 13.44 -2.31 19.11
CA VAL A 124 12.06 -2.56 19.56
C VAL A 124 11.52 -1.34 20.29
N VAL A 125 10.36 -0.85 19.84
CA VAL A 125 9.64 0.29 20.43
C VAL A 125 8.50 -0.18 21.33
N ALA A 126 7.65 -1.10 20.83
CA ALA A 126 6.48 -1.61 21.54
C ALA A 126 6.02 -2.96 20.92
N PRO A 127 5.29 -3.80 21.66
CA PRO A 127 4.63 -4.96 21.06
C PRO A 127 3.49 -4.52 20.13
N VAL A 128 3.27 -5.27 19.03
CA VAL A 128 2.09 -5.12 18.18
C VAL A 128 0.91 -5.80 18.85
N THR A 129 -0.22 -5.11 18.92
CA THR A 129 -1.44 -5.59 19.58
C THR A 129 -2.67 -5.42 18.68
N ALA A 130 -3.78 -6.09 19.03
CA ALA A 130 -5.06 -5.87 18.35
C ALA A 130 -5.54 -4.41 18.47
N GLN A 131 -5.17 -3.70 19.55
CA GLN A 131 -5.53 -2.31 19.76
C GLN A 131 -4.93 -1.39 18.68
N ASP A 132 -3.74 -1.68 18.16
CA ASP A 132 -3.13 -0.88 17.08
C ASP A 132 -3.99 -0.85 15.81
N PHE A 133 -4.68 -1.95 15.52
CA PHE A 133 -5.62 -2.00 14.38
C PHE A 133 -6.88 -1.17 14.65
N VAL A 134 -7.42 -1.25 15.88
CA VAL A 134 -8.57 -0.42 16.28
C VAL A 134 -8.21 1.05 16.23
N ASP A 135 -7.06 1.44 16.76
CA ASP A 135 -6.58 2.82 16.76
C ASP A 135 -6.37 3.34 15.33
N ALA A 136 -5.84 2.52 14.42
CA ALA A 136 -5.68 2.87 13.02
C ALA A 136 -7.05 3.10 12.33
N LEU A 137 -8.05 2.26 12.59
CA LEU A 137 -9.40 2.43 12.08
C LEU A 137 -10.06 3.69 12.64
N GLN A 138 -9.95 3.95 13.95
CA GLN A 138 -10.45 5.16 14.58
C GLN A 138 -9.77 6.42 14.02
N TYR A 139 -8.45 6.35 13.79
CA TYR A 139 -7.71 7.43 13.16
C TYR A 139 -8.29 7.77 11.78
N VAL A 140 -8.51 6.76 10.93
CA VAL A 140 -9.12 6.97 9.60
C VAL A 140 -10.51 7.57 9.70
N LEU A 141 -11.31 7.17 10.71
CA LEU A 141 -12.67 7.63 10.92
C LEU A 141 -12.78 8.96 11.66
N THR A 142 -11.67 9.57 12.09
CA THR A 142 -11.68 10.88 12.76
C THR A 142 -11.75 11.98 11.69
N PRO A 143 -12.81 12.82 11.67
CA PRO A 143 -13.03 13.82 10.60
C PRO A 143 -11.90 14.83 10.46
N ASP A 144 -11.26 15.20 11.56
CA ASP A 144 -10.18 16.21 11.58
C ASP A 144 -8.95 15.78 10.75
N TYR A 145 -8.75 14.50 10.55
CA TYR A 145 -7.65 13.99 9.73
C TYR A 145 -7.99 13.92 8.24
N ALA A 146 -9.25 14.19 7.87
CA ALA A 146 -9.72 14.24 6.49
C ALA A 146 -9.24 13.06 5.62
N SER A 147 -9.29 11.84 6.17
CA SER A 147 -8.82 10.64 5.49
C SER A 147 -9.64 10.35 4.24
N SER A 148 -8.96 10.09 3.12
CA SER A 148 -9.59 9.62 1.88
C SER A 148 -10.07 8.16 1.98
N ASN A 149 -9.69 7.43 3.04
CA ASN A 149 -10.00 6.02 3.25
C ASN A 149 -11.27 5.78 4.08
N VAL A 150 -11.97 6.82 4.56
CA VAL A 150 -13.21 6.71 5.35
C VAL A 150 -14.21 5.78 4.69
N GLY A 151 -14.49 5.98 3.38
CA GLY A 151 -15.44 5.16 2.65
C GLY A 151 -15.06 3.67 2.56
N LEU A 152 -13.77 3.36 2.59
CA LEU A 152 -13.31 1.97 2.63
C LEU A 152 -13.62 1.32 3.98
N VAL A 153 -13.39 2.04 5.08
CA VAL A 153 -13.64 1.50 6.43
C VAL A 153 -15.15 1.36 6.70
N THR A 154 -15.94 2.38 6.38
CA THR A 154 -17.39 2.37 6.60
C THR A 154 -18.11 1.32 5.75
N ALA A 155 -17.55 0.93 4.60
CA ALA A 155 -18.16 -0.08 3.74
C ALA A 155 -18.04 -1.51 4.29
N TYR A 156 -17.04 -1.78 5.14
CA TYR A 156 -16.71 -3.16 5.55
C TYR A 156 -16.71 -3.40 7.06
N ILE A 157 -16.61 -2.36 7.88
CA ILE A 157 -16.54 -2.50 9.33
C ILE A 157 -17.87 -2.10 9.96
N ALA A 158 -18.50 -3.03 10.67
CA ALA A 158 -19.77 -2.79 11.36
C ALA A 158 -19.62 -1.68 12.41
N GLY A 159 -20.56 -0.73 12.42
CA GLY A 159 -20.56 0.41 13.34
C GLY A 159 -19.60 1.56 12.96
N ALA A 160 -18.76 1.40 11.93
CA ALA A 160 -17.84 2.44 11.49
C ALA A 160 -18.56 3.67 10.94
N ASP A 161 -19.68 3.48 10.25
CA ASP A 161 -20.50 4.59 9.73
C ASP A 161 -21.12 5.40 10.88
N ASP A 162 -21.67 4.73 11.87
CA ASP A 162 -22.23 5.38 13.06
C ASP A 162 -21.15 6.14 13.84
N TYR A 163 -19.97 5.54 14.01
CA TYR A 163 -18.82 6.17 14.64
C TYR A 163 -18.39 7.43 13.90
N TYR A 164 -18.21 7.36 12.60
CA TYR A 164 -17.82 8.50 11.77
C TYR A 164 -18.85 9.63 11.83
N ASN A 165 -20.13 9.30 11.64
CA ASN A 165 -21.22 10.29 11.68
C ASN A 165 -21.36 10.95 13.03
N TYR A 166 -21.13 10.22 14.13
CA TYR A 166 -21.12 10.78 15.49
C TYR A 166 -20.00 11.82 15.66
N HIS A 167 -18.78 11.54 15.18
CA HIS A 167 -17.66 12.46 15.27
C HIS A 167 -17.85 13.67 14.35
N VAL A 168 -18.41 13.49 13.16
CA VAL A 168 -18.83 14.61 12.29
C VAL A 168 -19.85 15.51 12.99
N TYR A 169 -20.81 14.89 13.70
CA TYR A 169 -21.78 15.63 14.46
C TYR A 169 -21.13 16.47 15.59
N LEU A 170 -20.20 15.89 16.34
CA LEU A 170 -19.49 16.60 17.41
C LEU A 170 -18.69 17.79 16.86
N THR A 171 -17.94 17.58 15.78
CA THR A 171 -17.16 18.64 15.12
C THR A 171 -18.08 19.78 14.65
N ASN A 172 -19.24 19.48 14.08
CA ASN A 172 -20.21 20.47 13.66
C ASN A 172 -20.93 21.16 14.85
N ALA A 173 -21.14 20.44 15.95
CA ALA A 173 -21.77 21.00 17.15
C ALA A 173 -20.84 22.00 17.88
N GLU A 174 -19.52 21.77 17.82
CA GLU A 174 -18.51 22.69 18.34
C GLU A 174 -18.35 23.96 17.48
N ASN A 175 -18.75 23.89 16.21
CA ASN A 175 -18.67 25.01 15.28
C ASN A 175 -20.04 25.32 14.63
N PRO A 176 -21.01 25.88 15.41
CA PRO A 176 -22.39 26.13 14.96
C PRO A 176 -22.50 27.08 13.77
N ASP A 177 -21.45 27.86 13.47
CA ASP A 177 -21.43 28.80 12.33
C ASP A 177 -21.23 28.07 10.98
N LEU A 178 -20.74 26.83 10.97
CA LEU A 178 -20.55 26.07 9.74
C LEU A 178 -21.86 25.58 9.13
N HIS A 179 -22.89 25.29 9.95
CA HIS A 179 -24.21 24.82 9.51
C HIS A 179 -25.32 25.26 10.46
N PRO A 180 -25.70 26.54 10.45
CA PRO A 180 -26.72 27.09 11.39
C PRO A 180 -28.11 26.45 11.23
N ASP A 181 -28.39 25.82 10.08
CA ASP A 181 -29.70 25.20 9.78
C ASP A 181 -29.77 23.70 10.04
N LEU A 182 -28.65 23.03 10.31
CA LEU A 182 -28.60 21.61 10.55
C LEU A 182 -28.83 21.31 12.06
N ARG A 183 -30.07 21.08 12.44
CA ARG A 183 -30.41 20.48 13.73
C ARG A 183 -30.13 18.97 13.63
N PHE A 184 -28.91 18.57 13.93
CA PHE A 184 -28.60 17.15 14.02
C PHE A 184 -29.33 16.51 15.20
N PRO A 185 -30.04 15.38 15.01
CA PRO A 185 -30.52 14.62 16.13
C PRO A 185 -29.32 14.20 16.98
N ARG A 186 -29.47 14.25 18.30
CA ARG A 186 -28.42 13.78 19.20
C ARG A 186 -28.24 12.28 18.94
N LEU A 187 -27.17 11.92 18.25
CA LEU A 187 -26.82 10.52 18.05
C LEU A 187 -26.37 9.96 19.40
N PRO A 188 -26.75 8.72 19.74
CA PRO A 188 -26.17 8.06 20.89
C PRO A 188 -24.66 7.93 20.67
N GLU A 189 -23.91 8.08 21.76
CA GLU A 189 -22.47 7.82 21.71
C GLU A 189 -22.26 6.40 21.15
N PRO A 190 -21.51 6.22 20.06
CA PRO A 190 -21.35 4.92 19.46
C PRO A 190 -20.71 3.99 20.48
N ALA A 191 -21.18 2.77 20.53
CA ALA A 191 -20.46 1.73 21.25
C ALA A 191 -19.03 1.71 20.72
N VAL A 192 -18.05 1.67 21.61
CA VAL A 192 -16.64 1.47 21.24
C VAL A 192 -16.60 0.34 20.21
N LEU A 193 -15.95 0.56 19.08
CA LEU A 193 -15.78 -0.49 18.08
C LEU A 193 -15.34 -1.76 18.82
N PRO A 194 -16.04 -2.89 18.65
CA PRO A 194 -15.65 -4.10 19.36
C PRO A 194 -14.19 -4.38 19.03
N ALA A 195 -13.40 -4.68 20.06
CA ALA A 195 -12.02 -5.10 19.88
C ALA A 195 -12.02 -6.26 18.87
N LEU A 196 -11.27 -6.08 17.77
CA LEU A 196 -11.08 -7.11 16.75
C LEU A 196 -10.36 -8.32 17.34
#